data_70bb0177f48d2b304a88e5ca1fa5aa64
#
_entry.id   70bb0177f48d2b304a88e5ca1fa5aa64
#
_cell.length_a   1.000
_cell.length_b   1.000
_cell.length_c   1.000
_cell.angle_alpha   90.00
_cell.angle_beta   90.00
_cell.angle_gamma   90.00
#
_symmetry.space_group_name_H-M   'P 1'
#
loop_
_entity.id
_entity.type
_entity.pdbx_description
1 polymer ?
#
loop_
_entity_poly.entity_id
_entity_poly.type
_entity_poly.pdbx_seq_one_letter_code
_entity_poly.pdbx_strand_id
1 'polypeptide(L)'
;MVNKRQKIKSLAVLMLTLSPCLAMADLAVIANKEMPLTSLSQEEIYRIYLGKTKFLSNGAKVIPVDQRVGSNSRAKFYADVIKKSDTEIKAYWSRVIFTGQGYPPIQESDDRAVKDLVVKNKNCLGYVDRSIVDDSVKVVFSVS
;
A
#
# COMPACT_ATOMS: atom_id res chain seq x y z
N MET A 1 15.52 69.90 -31.39
CA MET A 1 15.11 69.41 -30.09
C MET A 1 13.97 68.42 -30.30
N VAL A 2 14.24 67.14 -30.28
CA VAL A 2 13.21 66.10 -30.38
C VAL A 2 13.35 65.18 -29.17
N ASN A 3 12.38 65.25 -28.30
CA ASN A 3 12.35 64.48 -27.09
C ASN A 3 11.57 63.14 -27.35
N LYS A 4 12.29 62.10 -27.69
CA LYS A 4 11.67 60.78 -27.87
C LYS A 4 11.59 60.06 -26.49
N ARG A 5 10.44 60.15 -25.86
CA ARG A 5 10.08 59.32 -24.73
C ARG A 5 9.92 57.89 -25.24
N GLN A 6 10.88 57.05 -24.98
CA GLN A 6 10.74 55.58 -25.15
C GLN A 6 9.83 55.05 -24.07
N LYS A 7 8.67 54.58 -24.46
CA LYS A 7 7.79 53.78 -23.60
C LYS A 7 8.37 52.39 -23.49
N ILE A 8 8.96 52.09 -22.35
CA ILE A 8 9.36 50.73 -21.99
C ILE A 8 8.05 49.98 -21.68
N LYS A 9 7.64 49.10 -22.58
CA LYS A 9 6.56 48.14 -22.30
C LYS A 9 7.14 47.06 -21.37
N SER A 10 6.79 47.13 -20.11
CA SER A 10 7.09 46.04 -19.15
C SER A 10 6.30 44.80 -19.57
N LEU A 11 7.02 43.84 -20.12
CA LEU A 11 6.49 42.51 -20.37
C LEU A 11 6.52 41.74 -19.02
N ALA A 12 5.38 41.70 -18.36
CA ALA A 12 5.21 40.86 -17.16
C ALA A 12 5.23 39.41 -17.61
N VAL A 13 6.38 38.75 -17.41
CA VAL A 13 6.50 37.32 -17.58
C VAL A 13 5.82 36.67 -16.39
N LEU A 14 4.60 36.19 -16.59
CA LEU A 14 3.87 35.37 -15.62
C LEU A 14 4.54 34.00 -15.57
N MET A 15 5.48 33.81 -14.65
CA MET A 15 6.02 32.49 -14.32
C MET A 15 4.93 31.65 -13.66
N LEU A 16 4.29 30.82 -14.47
CA LEU A 16 3.40 29.76 -14.00
C LEU A 16 4.28 28.71 -13.32
N THR A 17 4.42 28.81 -11.99
CA THR A 17 5.09 27.77 -11.21
C THR A 17 4.19 26.53 -11.20
N LEU A 18 4.52 25.59 -12.08
CA LEU A 18 3.96 24.26 -12.04
C LEU A 18 4.51 23.57 -10.78
N SER A 19 3.81 23.69 -9.65
CA SER A 19 4.11 22.88 -8.48
C SER A 19 3.90 21.42 -8.85
N PRO A 20 4.92 20.55 -8.76
CA PRO A 20 4.68 19.13 -8.89
C PRO A 20 3.77 18.73 -7.71
N CYS A 21 2.53 18.44 -8.01
CA CYS A 21 1.68 17.70 -7.09
C CYS A 21 2.37 16.35 -6.91
N LEU A 22 3.08 16.17 -5.79
CA LEU A 22 3.52 14.86 -5.34
C LEU A 22 2.25 14.06 -5.11
N ALA A 23 1.81 13.34 -6.12
CA ALA A 23 0.77 12.36 -5.99
C ALA A 23 1.27 11.35 -4.96
N MET A 24 0.75 11.43 -3.72
CA MET A 24 0.95 10.39 -2.73
C MET A 24 0.38 9.13 -3.35
N ALA A 25 1.25 8.12 -3.56
CA ALA A 25 0.81 6.86 -4.15
C ALA A 25 -0.27 6.26 -3.25
N ASP A 26 -1.51 6.16 -3.77
CA ASP A 26 -2.60 5.50 -3.07
C ASP A 26 -2.31 4.01 -2.98
N LEU A 27 -2.56 3.44 -1.82
CA LEU A 27 -2.38 2.03 -1.56
C LEU A 27 -3.73 1.33 -1.53
N ALA A 28 -3.83 0.17 -2.14
CA ALA A 28 -5.00 -0.69 -2.08
C ALA A 28 -4.66 -2.04 -1.45
N VAL A 29 -5.47 -2.47 -0.49
CA VAL A 29 -5.47 -3.86 -0.04
C VAL A 29 -6.40 -4.64 -0.95
N ILE A 30 -5.86 -5.68 -1.57
CA ILE A 30 -6.53 -6.49 -2.59
C ILE A 30 -6.73 -7.92 -2.12
N ALA A 31 -7.82 -8.51 -2.56
CA ALA A 31 -8.16 -9.91 -2.34
C ALA A 31 -8.48 -10.60 -3.66
N ASN A 32 -8.36 -11.93 -3.66
CA ASN A 32 -8.87 -12.73 -4.76
C ASN A 32 -10.39 -12.52 -4.90
N LYS A 33 -10.88 -12.50 -6.13
CA LYS A 33 -12.30 -12.29 -6.43
C LYS A 33 -13.22 -13.30 -5.77
N GLU A 34 -12.75 -14.53 -5.59
CA GLU A 34 -13.53 -15.63 -4.97
C GLU A 34 -13.50 -15.58 -3.43
N MET A 35 -12.67 -14.73 -2.83
CA MET A 35 -12.63 -14.60 -1.37
C MET A 35 -13.99 -14.04 -0.87
N PRO A 36 -14.65 -14.70 0.10
CA PRO A 36 -16.00 -14.31 0.54
C PRO A 36 -15.96 -13.11 1.49
N LEU A 37 -15.52 -11.96 1.00
CA LEU A 37 -15.54 -10.69 1.73
C LEU A 37 -15.70 -9.52 0.74
N THR A 38 -16.21 -8.39 1.23
CA THR A 38 -16.36 -7.16 0.45
C THR A 38 -15.42 -6.04 0.94
N SER A 39 -15.18 -5.98 2.24
CA SER A 39 -14.30 -4.98 2.85
C SER A 39 -13.68 -5.51 4.14
N LEU A 40 -12.58 -4.91 4.53
CA LEU A 40 -11.91 -5.13 5.81
C LEU A 40 -11.72 -3.79 6.51
N SER A 41 -11.82 -3.79 7.82
CA SER A 41 -11.38 -2.67 8.65
C SER A 41 -9.86 -2.66 8.80
N GLN A 42 -9.30 -1.52 9.19
CA GLN A 42 -7.87 -1.41 9.50
C GLN A 42 -7.46 -2.37 10.62
N GLU A 43 -8.29 -2.54 11.64
CA GLU A 43 -8.05 -3.45 12.75
C GLU A 43 -8.00 -4.92 12.28
N GLU A 44 -8.89 -5.34 11.39
CA GLU A 44 -8.86 -6.69 10.82
C GLU A 44 -7.58 -6.93 10.02
N ILE A 45 -7.16 -5.96 9.19
CA ILE A 45 -5.91 -6.02 8.45
C ILE A 45 -4.72 -6.12 9.39
N TYR A 46 -4.67 -5.29 10.44
CA TYR A 46 -3.65 -5.34 11.47
C TYR A 46 -3.53 -6.73 12.11
N ARG A 47 -4.65 -7.32 12.49
CA ARG A 47 -4.68 -8.65 13.10
C ARG A 47 -4.21 -9.76 12.15
N ILE A 48 -4.60 -9.68 10.88
CA ILE A 48 -4.19 -10.62 9.84
C ILE A 48 -2.68 -10.55 9.60
N TYR A 49 -2.16 -9.35 9.36
CA TYR A 49 -0.73 -9.15 9.04
C TYR A 49 0.21 -9.41 10.21
N LEU A 50 -0.24 -9.28 11.44
CA LEU A 50 0.53 -9.65 12.63
C LEU A 50 0.30 -11.10 13.08
N GLY A 51 -0.39 -11.91 12.29
CA GLY A 51 -0.62 -13.32 12.57
C GLY A 51 -1.52 -13.58 13.78
N LYS A 52 -2.28 -12.56 14.23
CA LYS A 52 -3.21 -12.68 15.38
C LYS A 52 -4.50 -13.40 14.99
N THR A 53 -4.82 -13.48 13.72
CA THR A 53 -5.87 -14.31 13.16
C THR A 53 -5.44 -14.89 11.81
N LYS A 54 -5.94 -16.09 11.50
CA LYS A 54 -5.76 -16.78 10.21
C LYS A 54 -7.07 -16.95 9.47
N PHE A 55 -8.14 -16.43 10.03
CA PHE A 55 -9.49 -16.56 9.50
C PHE A 55 -10.21 -15.22 9.52
N LEU A 56 -11.04 -15.03 8.53
CA LEU A 56 -12.01 -13.92 8.47
C LEU A 56 -13.14 -14.18 9.48
N SER A 57 -13.96 -13.17 9.74
CA SER A 57 -15.11 -13.26 10.65
C SER A 57 -16.13 -14.31 10.22
N ASN A 58 -16.22 -14.61 8.92
CA ASN A 58 -17.08 -15.67 8.36
C ASN A 58 -16.43 -17.08 8.39
N GLY A 59 -15.25 -17.24 9.00
CA GLY A 59 -14.52 -18.51 9.09
C GLY A 59 -13.65 -18.86 7.88
N ALA A 60 -13.65 -18.06 6.80
CA ALA A 60 -12.81 -18.31 5.64
C ALA A 60 -11.33 -18.06 5.99
N LYS A 61 -10.45 -18.95 5.52
CA LYS A 61 -9.00 -18.82 5.70
C LYS A 61 -8.47 -17.61 4.92
N VAL A 62 -7.56 -16.85 5.53
CA VAL A 62 -6.86 -15.74 4.91
C VAL A 62 -5.34 -15.91 5.03
N ILE A 63 -4.64 -15.68 3.93
CA ILE A 63 -3.18 -15.77 3.82
C ILE A 63 -2.66 -14.39 3.43
N PRO A 64 -2.06 -13.63 4.35
CA PRO A 64 -1.49 -12.33 4.02
C PRO A 64 -0.23 -12.48 3.19
N VAL A 65 -0.09 -11.61 2.19
CA VAL A 65 1.10 -11.49 1.35
C VAL A 65 1.71 -10.13 1.59
N ASP A 66 2.99 -10.12 1.93
CA ASP A 66 3.79 -8.93 2.21
C ASP A 66 4.74 -8.64 1.05
N GLN A 67 5.41 -7.52 1.09
CA GLN A 67 6.48 -7.16 0.16
C GLN A 67 7.82 -7.10 0.90
N ARG A 68 8.90 -7.25 0.16
CA ARG A 68 10.26 -7.15 0.70
C ARG A 68 10.51 -5.78 1.34
N VAL A 69 11.39 -5.75 2.33
CA VAL A 69 11.92 -4.51 2.91
C VAL A 69 12.54 -3.65 1.82
N GLY A 70 12.25 -2.34 1.84
CA GLY A 70 12.68 -1.39 0.82
C GLY A 70 11.66 -1.11 -0.29
N SER A 71 10.57 -1.89 -0.37
CA SER A 71 9.43 -1.55 -1.25
C SER A 71 8.72 -0.30 -0.75
N ASN A 72 8.39 0.62 -1.66
CA ASN A 72 7.61 1.84 -1.35
C ASN A 72 6.21 1.49 -0.83
N SER A 73 5.54 0.53 -1.46
CA SER A 73 4.23 0.05 -1.02
C SER A 73 4.28 -0.54 0.39
N ARG A 74 5.35 -1.30 0.72
CA ARG A 74 5.56 -1.81 2.07
C ARG A 74 5.75 -0.68 3.09
N ALA A 75 6.62 0.29 2.79
CA ALA A 75 6.87 1.41 3.69
C ALA A 75 5.57 2.15 4.02
N LYS A 76 4.76 2.46 3.00
CA LYS A 76 3.46 3.12 3.18
C LYS A 76 2.47 2.24 3.95
N PHE A 77 2.38 0.95 3.62
CA PHE A 77 1.47 0.03 4.30
C PHE A 77 1.76 -0.07 5.81
N TYR A 78 3.01 -0.27 6.18
CA TYR A 78 3.37 -0.37 7.60
C TYR A 78 3.24 0.96 8.33
N ALA A 79 3.56 2.09 7.70
CA ALA A 79 3.39 3.41 8.30
C ALA A 79 1.92 3.79 8.50
N ASP A 80 1.07 3.59 7.48
CA ASP A 80 -0.28 4.15 7.44
C ASP A 80 -1.36 3.16 7.92
N VAL A 81 -1.15 1.86 7.73
CA VAL A 81 -2.14 0.83 8.07
C VAL A 81 -1.76 0.08 9.35
N ILE A 82 -0.55 -0.44 9.42
CA ILE A 82 -0.09 -1.23 10.57
C ILE A 82 0.38 -0.32 11.71
N LYS A 83 0.83 0.90 11.41
CA LYS A 83 1.33 1.89 12.37
C LYS A 83 2.53 1.40 13.16
N LYS A 84 3.45 0.70 12.49
CA LYS A 84 4.70 0.20 13.04
C LYS A 84 5.88 0.44 12.11
N SER A 85 7.03 0.78 12.68
CA SER A 85 8.29 0.88 11.95
C SER A 85 8.84 -0.50 11.56
N ASP A 86 9.76 -0.53 10.59
CA ASP A 86 10.45 -1.77 10.22
C ASP A 86 11.21 -2.40 11.40
N THR A 87 11.80 -1.58 12.27
CA THR A 87 12.47 -2.04 13.49
C THR A 87 11.50 -2.74 14.45
N GLU A 88 10.34 -2.14 14.68
CA GLU A 88 9.29 -2.73 15.53
C GLU A 88 8.75 -4.04 14.95
N ILE A 89 8.53 -4.09 13.64
CA ILE A 89 8.08 -5.30 12.94
C ILE A 89 9.12 -6.40 13.01
N LYS A 90 10.39 -6.08 12.81
CA LYS A 90 11.49 -7.05 12.92
C LYS A 90 11.59 -7.61 14.34
N ALA A 91 11.52 -6.77 15.35
CA ALA A 91 11.54 -7.20 16.76
C ALA A 91 10.31 -8.05 17.11
N TYR A 92 9.13 -7.67 16.62
CA TYR A 92 7.90 -8.43 16.82
C TYR A 92 8.01 -9.86 16.26
N TRP A 93 8.39 -10.01 14.99
CA TRP A 93 8.50 -11.34 14.37
C TRP A 93 9.64 -12.17 14.95
N SER A 94 10.76 -11.57 15.32
CA SER A 94 11.85 -12.28 16.00
C SER A 94 11.34 -12.95 17.28
N ARG A 95 10.54 -12.26 18.07
CA ARG A 95 9.93 -12.79 19.29
C ARG A 95 8.91 -13.89 19.00
N VAL A 96 8.03 -13.66 18.02
CA VAL A 96 6.98 -14.62 17.63
C VAL A 96 7.58 -15.93 17.12
N ILE A 97 8.61 -15.85 16.28
CA ILE A 97 9.33 -17.02 15.77
C ILE A 97 10.06 -17.76 16.91
N PHE A 98 10.78 -17.02 17.75
CA PHE A 98 11.53 -17.59 18.86
C PHE A 98 10.63 -18.35 19.85
N THR A 99 9.42 -17.85 20.10
CA THR A 99 8.44 -18.49 20.98
C THR A 99 7.59 -19.57 20.28
N GLY A 100 7.81 -19.82 18.99
CA GLY A 100 7.06 -20.82 18.21
C GLY A 100 5.60 -20.47 17.97
N GLN A 101 5.20 -19.21 18.13
CA GLN A 101 3.81 -18.77 18.03
C GLN A 101 3.33 -18.51 16.59
N GLY A 102 4.23 -18.46 15.60
CA GLY A 102 3.86 -18.25 14.21
C GLY A 102 5.03 -17.84 13.34
N TYR A 103 4.69 -17.44 12.14
CA TYR A 103 5.62 -17.00 11.09
C TYR A 103 5.11 -15.72 10.43
N PRO A 104 6.03 -14.87 9.90
CA PRO A 104 5.64 -13.68 9.17
C PRO A 104 4.91 -14.05 7.87
N PRO A 105 4.17 -13.09 7.28
CA PRO A 105 3.56 -13.26 5.96
C PRO A 105 4.57 -13.64 4.88
N ILE A 106 4.10 -14.31 3.84
CA ILE A 106 4.88 -14.57 2.61
C ILE A 106 5.31 -13.23 2.03
N GLN A 107 6.60 -13.11 1.66
CA GLN A 107 7.12 -11.90 1.04
C GLN A 107 7.30 -12.09 -0.47
N GLU A 108 6.78 -11.12 -1.23
CA GLU A 108 6.96 -11.01 -2.67
C GLU A 108 7.86 -9.82 -3.02
N SER A 109 8.40 -9.83 -4.24
CA SER A 109 9.40 -8.86 -4.68
C SER A 109 8.84 -7.44 -4.86
N ASP A 110 7.61 -7.32 -5.37
CA ASP A 110 6.98 -6.06 -5.77
C ASP A 110 5.45 -6.17 -5.86
N ASP A 111 4.79 -5.06 -6.20
CA ASP A 111 3.34 -4.98 -6.34
C ASP A 111 2.79 -5.99 -7.37
N ARG A 112 3.49 -6.19 -8.49
CA ARG A 112 3.03 -7.09 -9.55
C ARG A 112 3.06 -8.54 -9.07
N ALA A 113 4.14 -8.95 -8.41
CA ALA A 113 4.26 -10.30 -7.84
C ALA A 113 3.20 -10.56 -6.78
N VAL A 114 2.89 -9.59 -5.93
CA VAL A 114 1.77 -9.67 -4.97
C VAL A 114 0.45 -9.88 -5.69
N LYS A 115 0.15 -9.04 -6.69
CA LYS A 115 -1.09 -9.14 -7.46
C LYS A 115 -1.23 -10.50 -8.14
N ASP A 116 -0.17 -10.99 -8.78
CA ASP A 116 -0.15 -12.28 -9.46
C ASP A 116 -0.44 -13.43 -8.48
N LEU A 117 0.13 -13.38 -7.28
CA LEU A 117 -0.12 -14.38 -6.25
C LEU A 117 -1.57 -14.34 -5.74
N VAL A 118 -2.11 -13.14 -5.52
CA VAL A 118 -3.51 -12.95 -5.10
C VAL A 118 -4.49 -13.46 -6.15
N VAL A 119 -4.22 -13.23 -7.44
CA VAL A 119 -5.04 -13.74 -8.55
C VAL A 119 -5.09 -15.27 -8.56
N LYS A 120 -3.96 -15.91 -8.31
CA LYS A 120 -3.82 -17.39 -8.38
C LYS A 120 -4.37 -18.12 -7.15
N ASN A 121 -4.52 -17.46 -6.03
CA ASN A 121 -4.88 -18.08 -4.76
C ASN A 121 -6.07 -17.41 -4.11
N LYS A 122 -7.18 -18.10 -4.05
CA LYS A 122 -8.46 -17.58 -3.53
C LYS A 122 -8.44 -17.17 -2.04
N ASN A 123 -7.44 -17.61 -1.28
CA ASN A 123 -7.29 -17.28 0.13
C ASN A 123 -6.30 -16.14 0.39
N CYS A 124 -5.63 -15.60 -0.65
CA CYS A 124 -4.60 -14.58 -0.50
C CYS A 124 -5.17 -13.18 -0.39
N LEU A 125 -4.57 -12.42 0.51
CA LEU A 125 -4.76 -10.98 0.73
C LEU A 125 -3.40 -10.31 0.56
N GLY A 126 -3.35 -9.21 -0.19
CA GLY A 126 -2.11 -8.46 -0.40
C GLY A 126 -2.38 -6.96 -0.42
N TYR A 127 -1.32 -6.16 -0.51
CA TYR A 127 -1.43 -4.72 -0.75
C TYR A 127 -0.53 -4.33 -1.91
N VAL A 128 -0.97 -3.37 -2.69
CA VAL A 128 -0.28 -2.90 -3.89
C VAL A 128 -0.52 -1.42 -4.09
N ASP A 129 0.31 -0.78 -4.90
CA ASP A 129 0.01 0.55 -5.44
C ASP A 129 -1.30 0.48 -6.23
N ARG A 130 -2.18 1.47 -5.98
CA ARG A 130 -3.52 1.48 -6.61
C ARG A 130 -3.47 1.52 -8.12
N SER A 131 -2.41 2.08 -8.71
CA SER A 131 -2.26 2.19 -10.17
C SER A 131 -2.25 0.86 -10.91
N ILE A 132 -1.89 -0.25 -10.24
CA ILE A 132 -1.85 -1.58 -10.87
C ILE A 132 -3.11 -2.41 -10.64
N VAL A 133 -4.08 -1.88 -9.90
CA VAL A 133 -5.35 -2.58 -9.64
C VAL A 133 -6.19 -2.62 -10.91
N ASP A 134 -6.72 -3.78 -11.23
CA ASP A 134 -7.63 -4.02 -12.34
C ASP A 134 -8.75 -5.01 -11.94
N ASP A 135 -9.52 -5.46 -12.92
CA ASP A 135 -10.65 -6.37 -12.70
C ASP A 135 -10.28 -7.79 -12.28
N SER A 136 -8.99 -8.14 -12.25
CA SER A 136 -8.52 -9.47 -11.81
C SER A 136 -8.56 -9.68 -10.30
N VAL A 137 -8.64 -8.60 -9.54
CA VAL A 137 -8.70 -8.60 -8.07
C VAL A 137 -9.81 -7.69 -7.58
N LYS A 138 -10.15 -7.76 -6.30
CA LYS A 138 -11.05 -6.80 -5.66
C LYS A 138 -10.32 -6.01 -4.57
N VAL A 139 -10.65 -4.73 -4.46
CA VAL A 139 -10.15 -3.85 -3.40
C VAL A 139 -11.05 -4.00 -2.17
N VAL A 140 -10.46 -4.30 -1.03
CA VAL A 140 -11.15 -4.50 0.24
C VAL A 140 -10.84 -3.42 1.28
N PHE A 141 -9.80 -2.62 1.03
CA PHE A 141 -9.44 -1.45 1.83
C PHE A 141 -8.58 -0.49 0.99
N SER A 142 -8.72 0.80 1.19
CA SER A 142 -7.93 1.83 0.50
C SER A 142 -7.29 2.79 1.48
N VAL A 143 -6.05 3.19 1.19
CA VAL A 143 -5.28 4.21 1.90
C VAL A 143 -5.00 5.35 0.93
N SER A 144 -5.35 6.56 1.33
CA SER A 144 -5.09 7.79 0.57
C SER A 144 -3.90 8.53 1.14
#